data_a488fbfcbe4686269f4ae250ce28c623
#
_entry.id   a488fbfcbe4686269f4ae250ce28c623
#
_cell.length_a   1.000
_cell.length_b   1.000
_cell.length_c   1.000
_cell.angle_alpha   90.00
_cell.angle_beta   90.00
_cell.angle_gamma   90.00
#
_symmetry.space_group_name_H-M   'P 1'
#
loop_
_entity.id
_entity.type
_entity.pdbx_description
1 polymer ?
#
loop_
_entity_poly.entity_id
_entity_poly.type
_entity_poly.pdbx_seq_one_letter_code
_entity_poly.pdbx_strand_id
1 'polypeptide(L)'
;MKYLITITKELVHEYHLYYMQQNPKCKSLPFAKKETIKLFNKNGTPQLTKSGAQKTKKKSISKKNYKMSDCLYGILSLNELLVIQNRMVMNGIKHHWGNLGIWLADKYNLSNLKLSNCMVEFRVFSETLAKKDNDNISGGIKFVGDGLFVQSGFLEDDNYMIINPLLINCGYDKLNPRTEIRISVFPDELKDVYEKLRIHTENFKEGGV
;
A
#
# COMPACT_ATOMS: atom_id res chain seq x y z
N MET A 1 23.20 8.35 0.54
CA MET A 1 22.28 8.70 -0.57
C MET A 1 20.85 8.72 -0.04
N LYS A 2 19.97 9.57 -0.61
CA LYS A 2 18.58 9.69 -0.12
C LYS A 2 17.59 9.63 -1.29
N TYR A 3 16.49 8.91 -1.11
CA TYR A 3 15.38 8.81 -2.06
C TYR A 3 14.08 9.22 -1.38
N LEU A 4 13.18 9.85 -2.14
CA LEU A 4 11.83 10.20 -1.72
C LEU A 4 10.85 9.78 -2.81
N ILE A 5 9.92 8.90 -2.46
CA ILE A 5 8.81 8.49 -3.31
C ILE A 5 7.52 9.00 -2.66
N THR A 6 6.74 9.78 -3.39
CA THR A 6 5.47 10.32 -2.90
C THR A 6 4.33 9.68 -3.66
N ILE A 7 3.52 8.87 -2.99
CA ILE A 7 2.36 8.18 -3.56
C ILE A 7 1.14 9.04 -3.31
N THR A 8 0.69 9.75 -4.34
CA THR A 8 -0.55 10.55 -4.33
C THR A 8 -1.69 9.80 -5.01
N LYS A 9 -2.89 10.34 -4.91
CA LYS A 9 -4.06 9.82 -5.62
C LYS A 9 -3.87 9.84 -7.14
N GLU A 10 -3.29 10.90 -7.65
CA GLU A 10 -3.00 11.09 -9.08
C GLU A 10 -2.02 10.03 -9.55
N LEU A 11 -0.96 9.78 -8.79
CA LEU A 11 0.04 8.77 -9.13
C LEU A 11 -0.55 7.36 -9.15
N VAL A 12 -1.40 7.02 -8.16
CA VAL A 12 -2.10 5.73 -8.14
C VAL A 12 -3.08 5.62 -9.30
N HIS A 13 -3.76 6.72 -9.66
CA HIS A 13 -4.63 6.73 -10.83
C HIS A 13 -3.85 6.50 -12.14
N GLU A 14 -2.68 7.13 -12.29
CA GLU A 14 -1.77 6.90 -13.42
C GLU A 14 -1.36 5.43 -13.53
N TYR A 15 -0.97 4.82 -12.41
CA TYR A 15 -0.68 3.38 -12.36
C TYR A 15 -1.88 2.55 -12.78
N HIS A 16 -3.09 2.89 -12.37
CA HIS A 16 -4.30 2.16 -12.76
C HIS A 16 -4.55 2.25 -14.27
N LEU A 17 -4.31 3.39 -14.90
CA LEU A 17 -4.40 3.54 -16.35
C LEU A 17 -3.36 2.66 -17.06
N TYR A 18 -2.11 2.68 -16.59
CA TYR A 18 -1.05 1.79 -17.05
C TYR A 18 -1.46 0.31 -16.91
N TYR A 19 -1.93 -0.10 -15.73
CA TYR A 19 -2.40 -1.47 -15.48
C TYR A 19 -3.50 -1.89 -16.45
N MET A 20 -4.46 -1.01 -16.74
CA MET A 20 -5.54 -1.30 -17.69
C MET A 20 -5.05 -1.48 -19.12
N GLN A 21 -4.01 -0.74 -19.52
CA GLN A 21 -3.37 -0.89 -20.83
C GLN A 21 -2.64 -2.23 -20.93
N GLN A 22 -1.89 -2.62 -19.90
CA GLN A 22 -1.18 -3.90 -19.86
C GLN A 22 -2.13 -5.12 -19.76
N ASN A 23 -3.35 -4.91 -19.25
CA ASN A 23 -4.35 -5.95 -19.03
C ASN A 23 -5.65 -5.69 -19.82
N PRO A 24 -5.64 -5.71 -21.16
CA PRO A 24 -6.79 -5.32 -21.97
C PRO A 24 -8.01 -6.24 -21.76
N LYS A 25 -7.78 -7.50 -21.41
CA LYS A 25 -8.83 -8.51 -21.17
C LYS A 25 -9.43 -8.45 -19.76
N CYS A 26 -8.83 -7.71 -18.83
CA CYS A 26 -9.35 -7.60 -17.47
C CYS A 26 -10.70 -6.87 -17.46
N LYS A 27 -11.76 -7.56 -17.04
CA LYS A 27 -13.13 -7.02 -16.99
C LYS A 27 -13.43 -6.30 -15.67
N SER A 28 -12.77 -6.66 -14.59
CA SER A 28 -12.95 -6.06 -13.26
C SER A 28 -11.78 -5.15 -12.90
N LEU A 29 -12.08 -4.06 -12.23
CA LEU A 29 -11.10 -3.14 -11.70
C LEU A 29 -11.08 -3.30 -10.16
N PRO A 30 -10.17 -4.12 -9.61
CA PRO A 30 -10.12 -4.40 -8.17
C PRO A 30 -9.80 -3.16 -7.33
N PHE A 31 -9.20 -2.16 -7.95
CA PHE A 31 -8.77 -0.87 -7.39
C PHE A 31 -9.80 0.25 -7.54
N ALA A 32 -10.98 -0.01 -8.11
CA ALA A 32 -12.01 1.00 -8.28
C ALA A 32 -13.12 0.87 -7.21
N LYS A 33 -13.64 2.00 -6.77
CA LYS A 33 -14.85 2.06 -5.94
C LYS A 33 -16.00 1.37 -6.67
N LYS A 34 -16.77 0.56 -5.93
CA LYS A 34 -17.96 -0.09 -6.49
C LYS A 34 -19.16 0.85 -6.38
N GLU A 35 -19.89 1.00 -7.49
CA GLU A 35 -21.17 1.71 -7.47
C GLU A 35 -22.20 0.94 -6.64
N THR A 36 -22.94 1.66 -5.80
CA THR A 36 -24.08 1.09 -5.09
C THR A 36 -25.34 1.32 -5.89
N ILE A 37 -25.90 0.25 -6.44
CA ILE A 37 -27.13 0.32 -7.24
C ILE A 37 -28.31 -0.09 -6.37
N LYS A 38 -29.38 0.72 -6.37
CA LYS A 38 -30.66 0.39 -5.79
C LYS A 38 -31.36 -0.68 -6.64
N LEU A 39 -31.91 -1.69 -6.00
CA LEU A 39 -32.60 -2.78 -6.71
C LEU A 39 -34.10 -2.48 -6.78
N PHE A 40 -34.69 -2.70 -7.95
CA PHE A 40 -36.11 -2.56 -8.21
C PHE A 40 -36.68 -3.87 -8.74
N ASN A 41 -37.96 -4.11 -8.47
CA ASN A 41 -38.73 -5.19 -9.07
C ASN A 41 -39.03 -4.85 -10.55
N LYS A 42 -39.52 -5.83 -11.31
CA LYS A 42 -39.88 -5.64 -12.73
C LYS A 42 -40.95 -4.55 -12.95
N ASN A 43 -41.77 -4.30 -11.96
CA ASN A 43 -42.81 -3.25 -11.96
C ASN A 43 -42.33 -1.88 -11.49
N GLY A 44 -41.01 -1.69 -11.31
CA GLY A 44 -40.41 -0.42 -10.89
C GLY A 44 -40.48 -0.13 -9.38
N THR A 45 -41.07 -1.02 -8.57
CA THR A 45 -41.11 -0.83 -7.09
C THR A 45 -39.75 -1.20 -6.46
N PRO A 46 -39.30 -0.48 -5.41
CA PRO A 46 -38.06 -0.80 -4.70
C PRO A 46 -38.09 -2.21 -4.10
N GLN A 47 -37.01 -2.98 -4.28
CA GLN A 47 -36.84 -4.20 -3.51
C GLN A 47 -36.43 -3.87 -2.09
N LEU A 48 -37.15 -4.42 -1.09
CA LEU A 48 -36.87 -4.15 0.31
C LEU A 48 -36.17 -5.34 0.98
N THR A 49 -35.36 -5.05 2.00
CA THR A 49 -34.81 -6.03 2.94
C THR A 49 -35.90 -6.48 3.91
N LYS A 50 -35.62 -7.50 4.72
CA LYS A 50 -36.53 -7.95 5.80
C LYS A 50 -36.84 -6.82 6.82
N SER A 51 -35.92 -5.86 6.98
CA SER A 51 -36.07 -4.68 7.84
C SER A 51 -36.75 -3.47 7.18
N GLY A 52 -37.27 -3.62 5.94
CA GLY A 52 -37.94 -2.53 5.21
C GLY A 52 -36.97 -1.58 4.46
N ALA A 53 -35.66 -1.70 4.61
CA ALA A 53 -34.71 -0.87 3.88
C ALA A 53 -34.60 -1.28 2.42
N GLN A 54 -34.35 -0.32 1.51
CA GLN A 54 -34.17 -0.63 0.09
C GLN A 54 -32.92 -1.51 -0.14
N LYS A 55 -33.08 -2.63 -0.85
CA LYS A 55 -31.97 -3.49 -1.24
C LYS A 55 -31.05 -2.76 -2.23
N THR A 56 -29.77 -2.95 -2.03
CA THR A 56 -28.72 -2.42 -2.89
C THR A 56 -27.77 -3.55 -3.32
N LYS A 57 -27.13 -3.36 -4.48
CA LYS A 57 -26.07 -4.24 -4.99
C LYS A 57 -24.86 -3.40 -5.35
N LYS A 58 -23.68 -3.85 -4.96
CA LYS A 58 -22.43 -3.24 -5.42
C LYS A 58 -22.09 -3.74 -6.82
N LYS A 59 -21.89 -2.82 -7.76
CA LYS A 59 -21.50 -3.09 -9.14
C LYS A 59 -20.11 -2.55 -9.40
N SER A 60 -19.27 -3.34 -10.06
CA SER A 60 -17.94 -2.90 -10.48
C SER A 60 -18.06 -1.87 -11.61
N ILE A 61 -17.23 -0.84 -11.55
CA ILE A 61 -17.12 0.17 -12.60
C ILE A 61 -16.42 -0.45 -13.81
N SER A 62 -16.94 -0.18 -15.01
CA SER A 62 -16.29 -0.61 -16.25
C SER A 62 -15.05 0.23 -16.55
N LYS A 63 -14.07 -0.35 -17.26
CA LYS A 63 -12.87 0.38 -17.68
C LYS A 63 -13.18 1.69 -18.42
N LYS A 64 -14.20 1.71 -19.27
CA LYS A 64 -14.61 2.90 -20.04
C LYS A 64 -15.10 4.04 -19.17
N ASN A 65 -15.68 3.74 -18.02
CA ASN A 65 -16.29 4.71 -17.12
C ASN A 65 -15.40 5.04 -15.90
N TYR A 66 -14.20 4.45 -15.81
CA TYR A 66 -13.29 4.68 -14.71
C TYR A 66 -12.71 6.10 -14.73
N LYS A 67 -12.84 6.79 -13.62
CA LYS A 67 -12.34 8.17 -13.41
C LYS A 67 -11.46 8.20 -12.17
N MET A 68 -10.67 9.26 -12.04
CA MET A 68 -9.84 9.48 -10.84
C MET A 68 -10.66 9.50 -9.54
N SER A 69 -11.90 10.00 -9.57
CA SER A 69 -12.82 9.95 -8.41
C SER A 69 -13.16 8.54 -7.95
N ASP A 70 -13.03 7.54 -8.83
CA ASP A 70 -13.34 6.14 -8.55
C ASP A 70 -12.11 5.37 -8.05
N CYS A 71 -10.94 6.01 -8.06
CA CYS A 71 -9.70 5.43 -7.60
C CYS A 71 -9.77 5.09 -6.10
N LEU A 72 -9.49 3.84 -5.75
CA LEU A 72 -9.14 3.45 -4.40
C LEU A 72 -7.66 3.72 -4.22
N TYR A 73 -7.33 4.72 -3.46
CA TYR A 73 -5.97 5.09 -3.11
C TYR A 73 -5.81 5.04 -1.60
N GLY A 74 -4.59 4.97 -1.17
CA GLY A 74 -4.25 4.86 0.25
C GLY A 74 -3.92 3.42 0.63
N ILE A 75 -3.08 3.33 1.63
CA ILE A 75 -2.64 2.05 2.17
C ILE A 75 -3.77 1.47 3.02
N LEU A 76 -4.16 0.24 2.71
CA LEU A 76 -5.15 -0.50 3.51
C LEU A 76 -4.61 -0.74 4.91
N SER A 77 -5.44 -0.50 5.91
CA SER A 77 -5.12 -0.84 7.29
C SER A 77 -5.17 -2.36 7.53
N LEU A 78 -4.47 -2.84 8.54
CA LEU A 78 -4.53 -4.23 8.95
C LEU A 78 -5.97 -4.67 9.26
N ASN A 79 -6.76 -3.81 9.91
CA ASN A 79 -8.17 -4.08 10.21
C ASN A 79 -9.01 -4.27 8.94
N GLU A 80 -8.76 -3.47 7.89
CA GLU A 80 -9.43 -3.66 6.59
C GLU A 80 -9.02 -4.97 5.93
N LEU A 81 -7.77 -5.40 6.09
CA LEU A 81 -7.26 -6.65 5.55
C LEU A 81 -7.82 -7.87 6.31
N LEU A 82 -7.92 -7.81 7.63
CA LEU A 82 -8.41 -8.92 8.46
C LEU A 82 -9.87 -9.29 8.19
N VAL A 83 -10.71 -8.36 7.75
CA VAL A 83 -12.11 -8.66 7.39
C VAL A 83 -12.23 -9.36 6.03
N ILE A 84 -11.14 -9.48 5.26
CA ILE A 84 -11.14 -10.14 3.96
C ILE A 84 -10.91 -11.64 4.15
N GLN A 85 -11.98 -12.39 4.34
CA GLN A 85 -11.93 -13.84 4.53
C GLN A 85 -11.59 -14.62 3.25
N ASN A 86 -11.86 -14.05 2.07
CA ASN A 86 -11.62 -14.72 0.80
C ASN A 86 -10.15 -14.61 0.39
N ARG A 87 -9.43 -15.73 0.41
CA ARG A 87 -8.01 -15.82 0.06
C ARG A 87 -7.70 -15.32 -1.35
N MET A 88 -8.58 -15.56 -2.33
CA MET A 88 -8.38 -15.10 -3.70
C MET A 88 -8.45 -13.57 -3.79
N VAL A 89 -9.40 -12.95 -3.06
CA VAL A 89 -9.51 -11.49 -2.98
C VAL A 89 -8.28 -10.89 -2.33
N MET A 90 -7.82 -11.48 -1.21
CA MET A 90 -6.61 -11.04 -0.52
C MET A 90 -5.38 -11.13 -1.42
N ASN A 91 -5.20 -12.25 -2.14
CA ASN A 91 -4.09 -12.39 -3.07
C ASN A 91 -4.16 -11.37 -4.22
N GLY A 92 -5.35 -11.11 -4.74
CA GLY A 92 -5.55 -10.06 -5.75
C GLY A 92 -5.12 -8.67 -5.25
N ILE A 93 -5.42 -8.34 -3.99
CA ILE A 93 -5.01 -7.08 -3.36
C ILE A 93 -3.48 -7.03 -3.21
N LYS A 94 -2.87 -8.09 -2.67
CA LYS A 94 -1.40 -8.19 -2.54
C LYS A 94 -0.70 -7.98 -3.88
N HIS A 95 -1.11 -8.71 -4.91
CA HIS A 95 -0.54 -8.58 -6.25
C HIS A 95 -0.72 -7.17 -6.82
N HIS A 96 -1.89 -6.56 -6.63
CA HIS A 96 -2.14 -5.22 -7.13
C HIS A 96 -1.20 -4.18 -6.49
N TRP A 97 -1.08 -4.20 -5.17
CA TRP A 97 -0.20 -3.28 -4.43
C TRP A 97 1.29 -3.61 -4.62
N GLY A 98 1.66 -4.89 -4.74
CA GLY A 98 3.02 -5.30 -5.09
C GLY A 98 3.42 -4.80 -6.49
N ASN A 99 2.54 -4.97 -7.48
CA ASN A 99 2.78 -4.44 -8.83
C ASN A 99 2.84 -2.91 -8.87
N LEU A 100 2.10 -2.20 -8.02
CA LEU A 100 2.28 -0.76 -7.85
C LEU A 100 3.70 -0.46 -7.35
N GLY A 101 4.20 -1.21 -6.37
CA GLY A 101 5.56 -1.06 -5.86
C GLY A 101 6.63 -1.25 -6.95
N ILE A 102 6.52 -2.29 -7.77
CA ILE A 102 7.41 -2.54 -8.91
C ILE A 102 7.35 -1.37 -9.90
N TRP A 103 6.14 -0.96 -10.29
CA TRP A 103 5.95 0.14 -11.22
C TRP A 103 6.52 1.48 -10.70
N LEU A 104 6.45 1.72 -9.38
CA LEU A 104 7.08 2.88 -8.75
C LEU A 104 8.60 2.80 -8.86
N ALA A 105 9.20 1.64 -8.61
CA ALA A 105 10.63 1.45 -8.76
C ALA A 105 11.10 1.76 -10.18
N ASP A 106 10.39 1.25 -11.19
CA ASP A 106 10.70 1.52 -12.59
C ASP A 106 10.53 3.01 -12.93
N LYS A 107 9.43 3.62 -12.51
CA LYS A 107 9.14 5.04 -12.76
C LYS A 107 10.19 5.98 -12.17
N TYR A 108 10.75 5.64 -11.02
CA TYR A 108 11.80 6.43 -10.35
C TYR A 108 13.21 5.96 -10.67
N ASN A 109 13.41 5.01 -11.61
CA ASN A 109 14.70 4.42 -11.99
C ASN A 109 15.44 3.80 -10.80
N LEU A 110 14.73 3.09 -9.95
CA LEU A 110 15.27 2.44 -8.76
C LEU A 110 15.46 0.93 -8.93
N SER A 111 14.89 0.34 -9.98
CA SER A 111 14.93 -1.10 -10.22
C SER A 111 16.37 -1.60 -10.38
N ASN A 112 16.65 -2.75 -9.77
CA ASN A 112 17.93 -3.46 -9.82
C ASN A 112 19.14 -2.72 -9.20
N LEU A 113 18.93 -1.73 -8.33
CA LEU A 113 20.02 -1.03 -7.65
C LEU A 113 20.68 -1.88 -6.57
N LYS A 114 19.97 -2.86 -6.01
CA LYS A 114 20.44 -3.80 -4.97
C LYS A 114 21.13 -3.11 -3.80
N LEU A 115 20.48 -2.08 -3.27
CA LEU A 115 21.04 -1.33 -2.14
C LEU A 115 20.91 -2.13 -0.85
N SER A 116 21.88 -1.95 0.02
CA SER A 116 21.91 -2.49 1.39
C SER A 116 22.06 -1.36 2.40
N ASN A 117 21.86 -1.66 3.69
CA ASN A 117 22.04 -0.71 4.81
C ASN A 117 21.21 0.58 4.66
N CYS A 118 19.90 0.42 4.65
CA CYS A 118 18.96 1.52 4.51
C CYS A 118 18.15 1.76 5.77
N MET A 119 17.88 3.01 6.06
CA MET A 119 16.73 3.42 6.87
C MET A 119 15.56 3.65 5.93
N VAL A 120 14.41 3.10 6.27
CA VAL A 120 13.16 3.34 5.52
C VAL A 120 12.14 3.97 6.45
N GLU A 121 11.55 5.08 6.03
CA GLU A 121 10.49 5.76 6.75
C GLU A 121 9.25 5.87 5.86
N PHE A 122 8.13 5.32 6.31
CA PHE A 122 6.82 5.56 5.74
C PHE A 122 6.10 6.66 6.51
N ARG A 123 5.62 7.68 5.80
CA ARG A 123 4.75 8.73 6.35
C ARG A 123 3.43 8.69 5.63
N VAL A 124 2.37 8.33 6.34
CA VAL A 124 1.02 8.22 5.77
C VAL A 124 0.18 9.40 6.23
N PHE A 125 -0.15 10.29 5.30
CA PHE A 125 -1.01 11.45 5.54
C PHE A 125 -2.45 11.15 5.13
N SER A 126 -3.37 11.20 6.08
CA SER A 126 -4.80 10.94 5.88
C SER A 126 -5.59 12.23 5.64
N GLU A 127 -6.65 12.13 4.85
CA GLU A 127 -7.64 13.22 4.68
C GLU A 127 -8.57 13.42 5.87
N THR A 128 -8.56 12.51 6.84
CA THR A 128 -9.41 12.54 8.03
C THR A 128 -8.58 12.57 9.30
N LEU A 129 -9.11 13.23 10.35
CA LEU A 129 -8.52 13.27 11.69
C LEU A 129 -8.68 11.96 12.49
N ALA A 130 -9.23 10.91 11.88
CA ALA A 130 -9.36 9.62 12.56
C ALA A 130 -7.99 9.14 13.01
N LYS A 131 -7.86 8.85 14.29
CA LYS A 131 -6.64 8.26 14.85
C LYS A 131 -6.37 6.92 14.15
N LYS A 132 -5.20 6.81 13.55
CA LYS A 132 -4.71 5.57 12.94
C LYS A 132 -3.50 5.11 13.74
N ASP A 133 -3.55 3.87 14.18
CA ASP A 133 -2.41 3.27 14.87
C ASP A 133 -1.38 2.83 13.83
N ASN A 134 -0.11 3.02 14.14
CA ASN A 134 1.00 2.72 13.22
C ASN A 134 1.04 1.24 12.83
N ASP A 135 0.71 0.33 13.75
CA ASP A 135 0.62 -1.11 13.52
C ASP A 135 -0.49 -1.46 12.52
N ASN A 136 -1.62 -0.76 12.58
CA ASN A 136 -2.72 -0.95 11.62
C ASN A 136 -2.33 -0.62 10.18
N ILE A 137 -1.38 0.30 9.97
CA ILE A 137 -0.94 0.70 8.63
C ILE A 137 0.12 -0.26 8.09
N SER A 138 0.87 -0.92 8.95
CA SER A 138 1.99 -1.80 8.58
C SER A 138 1.61 -2.91 7.58
N GLY A 139 0.41 -3.47 7.71
CA GLY A 139 -0.06 -4.53 6.81
C GLY A 139 -0.16 -4.11 5.33
N GLY A 140 -0.66 -2.91 5.07
CA GLY A 140 -0.73 -2.38 3.70
C GLY A 140 0.61 -1.90 3.16
N ILE A 141 1.44 -1.32 4.03
CA ILE A 141 2.82 -0.92 3.71
C ILE A 141 3.62 -2.12 3.21
N LYS A 142 3.47 -3.29 3.86
CA LYS A 142 4.20 -4.49 3.45
C LYS A 142 3.95 -4.85 1.99
N PHE A 143 2.72 -4.78 1.49
CA PHE A 143 2.44 -5.18 0.11
C PHE A 143 3.09 -4.27 -0.93
N VAL A 144 3.11 -2.97 -0.68
CA VAL A 144 3.82 -2.02 -1.55
C VAL A 144 5.33 -2.19 -1.39
N GLY A 145 5.79 -2.39 -0.15
CA GLY A 145 7.20 -2.61 0.17
C GLY A 145 7.76 -3.86 -0.50
N ASP A 146 7.08 -5.00 -0.42
CA ASP A 146 7.51 -6.25 -1.09
C ASP A 146 7.74 -6.02 -2.60
N GLY A 147 6.87 -5.25 -3.26
CA GLY A 147 7.03 -4.90 -4.67
C GLY A 147 8.16 -3.91 -4.92
N LEU A 148 8.16 -2.81 -4.15
CA LEU A 148 9.09 -1.71 -4.33
C LEU A 148 10.54 -2.09 -3.97
N PHE A 149 10.74 -2.87 -2.90
CA PHE A 149 12.08 -3.15 -2.39
C PHE A 149 12.65 -4.43 -2.97
N VAL A 150 11.94 -5.55 -2.82
CA VAL A 150 12.47 -6.88 -3.15
C VAL A 150 12.20 -7.26 -4.59
N GLN A 151 10.93 -7.23 -5.02
CA GLN A 151 10.57 -7.74 -6.36
C GLN A 151 11.13 -6.87 -7.49
N SER A 152 11.31 -5.56 -7.27
CA SER A 152 11.98 -4.66 -8.22
C SER A 152 13.50 -4.77 -8.18
N GLY A 153 14.08 -5.39 -7.15
CA GLY A 153 15.52 -5.42 -6.91
C GLY A 153 16.10 -4.06 -6.49
N PHE A 154 15.27 -3.16 -5.95
CA PHE A 154 15.75 -1.87 -5.43
C PHE A 154 16.64 -2.07 -4.21
N LEU A 155 16.23 -2.94 -3.28
CA LEU A 155 17.07 -3.41 -2.17
C LEU A 155 17.46 -4.87 -2.39
N GLU A 156 18.49 -5.33 -1.70
CA GLU A 156 18.88 -6.74 -1.71
C GLU A 156 17.82 -7.64 -1.09
N ASP A 157 17.18 -7.16 0.00
CA ASP A 157 16.09 -7.83 0.73
C ASP A 157 15.33 -6.80 1.59
N ASP A 158 14.21 -7.16 2.21
CA ASP A 158 13.43 -6.33 3.14
C ASP A 158 13.61 -6.73 4.62
N ASN A 159 14.58 -7.58 4.91
CA ASN A 159 14.86 -8.02 6.27
C ASN A 159 15.59 -6.94 7.10
N TYR A 160 15.67 -7.15 8.42
CA TYR A 160 16.28 -6.19 9.35
C TYR A 160 17.80 -5.96 9.17
N MET A 161 18.46 -6.82 8.42
CA MET A 161 19.88 -6.66 8.06
C MET A 161 20.07 -5.58 7.00
N ILE A 162 19.09 -5.40 6.14
CA ILE A 162 19.12 -4.46 5.02
C ILE A 162 18.36 -3.17 5.39
N ILE A 163 17.21 -3.29 6.07
CA ILE A 163 16.38 -2.16 6.50
C ILE A 163 16.46 -2.03 8.02
N ASN A 164 17.19 -1.03 8.49
CA ASN A 164 17.28 -0.73 9.92
C ASN A 164 17.64 0.73 10.16
N PRO A 165 16.73 1.52 10.80
CA PRO A 165 15.38 1.15 11.23
C PRO A 165 14.33 1.25 10.12
N LEU A 166 13.21 0.55 10.31
CA LEU A 166 11.95 0.78 9.63
C LEU A 166 11.06 1.66 10.51
N LEU A 167 10.69 2.84 10.01
CA LEU A 167 9.86 3.80 10.73
C LEU A 167 8.51 3.96 10.03
N ILE A 168 7.43 4.03 10.83
CA ILE A 168 6.07 4.26 10.34
C ILE A 168 5.50 5.45 11.11
N ASN A 169 5.14 6.51 10.38
CA ASN A 169 4.56 7.72 10.93
C ASN A 169 3.23 8.01 10.26
N CYS A 170 2.25 8.43 11.05
CA CYS A 170 0.94 8.86 10.57
C CYS A 170 0.76 10.35 10.77
N GLY A 171 0.14 11.01 9.81
CA GLY A 171 -0.17 12.42 9.84
C GLY A 171 -1.57 12.72 9.28
N TYR A 172 -1.95 13.97 9.39
CA TYR A 172 -3.18 14.50 8.82
C TYR A 172 -2.85 15.58 7.80
N ASP A 173 -3.37 15.42 6.60
CA ASP A 173 -3.33 16.45 5.56
C ASP A 173 -4.60 16.31 4.70
N LYS A 174 -5.60 17.12 5.01
CA LYS A 174 -6.90 17.09 4.32
C LYS A 174 -6.79 17.46 2.86
N LEU A 175 -5.89 18.37 2.53
CA LEU A 175 -5.78 18.93 1.18
C LEU A 175 -4.94 18.05 0.26
N ASN A 176 -3.96 17.36 0.83
CA ASN A 176 -3.03 16.53 0.07
C ASN A 176 -2.72 15.21 0.77
N PRO A 177 -3.73 14.29 0.90
CA PRO A 177 -3.52 12.98 1.48
C PRO A 177 -2.58 12.17 0.60
N ARG A 178 -1.52 11.59 1.21
CA ARG A 178 -0.45 10.91 0.49
C ARG A 178 0.31 9.94 1.38
N THR A 179 1.11 9.09 0.76
CA THR A 179 2.14 8.31 1.45
C THR A 179 3.51 8.72 0.92
N GLU A 180 4.39 9.14 1.82
CA GLU A 180 5.79 9.40 1.52
C GLU A 180 6.61 8.19 1.97
N ILE A 181 7.50 7.72 1.10
CA ILE A 181 8.48 6.67 1.40
C ILE A 181 9.85 7.31 1.30
N ARG A 182 10.53 7.43 2.41
CA ARG A 182 11.86 8.02 2.50
C ARG A 182 12.87 6.91 2.75
N ILE A 183 13.85 6.79 1.88
CA ILE A 183 14.92 5.81 1.98
C ILE A 183 16.24 6.57 2.12
N SER A 184 16.95 6.30 3.18
CA SER A 184 18.30 6.83 3.43
C SER A 184 19.28 5.67 3.43
N VAL A 185 20.16 5.63 2.43
CA VAL A 185 21.23 4.62 2.34
C VAL A 185 22.41 5.11 3.16
N PHE A 186 22.86 4.30 4.08
CA PHE A 186 24.04 4.61 4.89
C PHE A 186 25.32 4.29 4.12
N PRO A 187 26.39 5.06 4.33
CA PRO A 187 27.71 4.68 3.88
C PRO A 187 28.17 3.36 4.51
N ASP A 188 28.92 2.56 3.80
CA ASP A 188 29.40 1.26 4.28
C ASP A 188 30.25 1.40 5.56
N GLU A 189 30.89 2.54 5.74
CA GLU A 189 31.66 2.88 6.95
C GLU A 189 30.80 2.90 8.23
N LEU A 190 29.48 3.18 8.10
CA LEU A 190 28.56 3.12 9.22
C LEU A 190 27.98 1.73 9.48
N LYS A 191 28.17 0.78 8.57
CA LYS A 191 27.71 -0.59 8.72
C LYS A 191 28.30 -1.25 9.97
N ASP A 192 29.59 -1.10 10.19
CA ASP A 192 30.29 -1.63 11.36
C ASP A 192 29.81 -1.02 12.68
N VAL A 193 29.42 0.25 12.66
CA VAL A 193 28.86 0.92 13.83
C VAL A 193 27.48 0.34 14.19
N TYR A 194 26.63 0.13 13.19
CA TYR A 194 25.31 -0.49 13.38
C TYR A 194 25.42 -1.96 13.80
N GLU A 195 26.33 -2.73 13.22
CA GLU A 195 26.60 -4.10 13.64
C GLU A 195 27.04 -4.17 15.10
N LYS A 196 27.94 -3.30 15.53
CA LYS A 196 28.39 -3.22 16.93
C LYS A 196 27.27 -2.83 17.87
N LEU A 197 26.41 -1.85 17.50
CA LEU A 197 25.25 -1.47 18.28
C LEU A 197 24.23 -2.61 18.41
N ARG A 198 24.02 -3.38 17.34
CA ARG A 198 23.15 -4.55 17.34
C ARG A 198 23.62 -5.63 18.29
N ILE A 199 24.90 -6.00 18.22
CA ILE A 199 25.52 -6.99 19.11
C ILE A 199 25.40 -6.56 20.57
N HIS A 200 25.51 -5.25 20.85
CA HIS A 200 25.34 -4.72 22.19
C HIS A 200 23.92 -4.84 22.70
N THR A 201 22.91 -4.63 21.83
CA THR A 201 21.49 -4.80 22.20
C THR A 201 21.07 -6.27 22.34
N GLU A 202 21.70 -7.20 21.65
CA GLU A 202 21.44 -8.64 21.80
C GLU A 202 22.02 -9.15 23.12
N ASN A 203 23.23 -8.72 23.53
CA ASN A 203 23.82 -9.05 24.81
C ASN A 203 23.04 -8.49 26.02
N PHE A 204 22.25 -7.41 25.84
CA PHE A 204 21.36 -6.90 26.90
C PHE A 204 20.15 -7.82 27.14
N LYS A 205 19.74 -8.64 26.17
CA LYS A 205 18.62 -9.58 26.33
C LYS A 205 19.00 -10.88 27.05
N GLU A 206 20.29 -11.26 26.99
CA GLU A 206 20.78 -12.47 27.64
C GLU A 206 21.19 -12.24 29.12
N GLY A 207 21.36 -10.99 29.54
CA GLY A 207 21.77 -10.62 30.90
C GLY A 207 20.64 -10.22 31.86
N GLY A 208 19.38 -10.31 31.43
CA GLY A 208 18.21 -9.94 32.23
C GLY A 208 17.54 -11.17 32.86
N VAL A 209 17.95 -11.57 34.05
CA VAL A 209 17.19 -12.41 34.97
C VAL A 209 16.11 -11.61 35.62
#